data_507bbd2787498decaa46c8720512385c
#
_entry.id   507bbd2787498decaa46c8720512385c
#
_cell.length_a   1.000
_cell.length_b   1.000
_cell.length_c   1.000
_cell.angle_alpha   90.00
_cell.angle_beta   90.00
_cell.angle_gamma   90.00
#
_symmetry.space_group_name_H-M   'P 1'
#
loop_
_entity.id
_entity.type
_entity.pdbx_description
1 polymer ?
#
loop_
_entity_poly.entity_id
_entity_poly.type
_entity_poly.pdbx_seq_one_letter_code
_entity_poly.pdbx_strand_id
1 'polypeptide(L)'
;MLHTKIVDSKDKKLSINDAERFITSVEFGASIFFTGTVRNLNNNKSVVGITYDSHDELVIKSFEEIYKEADKKLNIQDKAVFIEHAKGYLNLGEMSIIIAVACKHRDQAYVLSRYIIEEIKKRSPIWKKEYYTDNQSDWLKGNPIVHEKI
;
A
#
# COMPACT_ATOMS: atom_id res chain seq x y z
N MET A 1 -9.58 -7.40 -12.53
CA MET A 1 -8.14 -7.63 -12.76
C MET A 1 -7.34 -7.24 -11.53
N LEU A 2 -6.38 -8.04 -11.16
CA LEU A 2 -5.55 -7.79 -9.97
C LEU A 2 -4.06 -7.96 -10.30
N HIS A 3 -3.25 -6.97 -9.91
CA HIS A 3 -1.79 -7.08 -9.87
C HIS A 3 -1.32 -6.84 -8.44
N THR A 4 -0.49 -7.75 -7.93
CA THR A 4 0.10 -7.62 -6.60
C THR A 4 1.59 -7.96 -6.67
N LYS A 5 2.41 -7.21 -5.94
CA LYS A 5 3.84 -7.47 -5.88
C LYS A 5 4.47 -6.83 -4.65
N ILE A 6 5.45 -7.51 -4.06
CA ILE A 6 6.41 -6.93 -3.14
C ILE A 6 7.67 -6.60 -3.95
N VAL A 7 8.10 -5.35 -3.88
CA VAL A 7 9.22 -4.84 -4.68
C VAL A 7 10.40 -4.53 -3.76
N ASP A 8 11.53 -5.18 -3.98
CA ASP A 8 12.75 -4.87 -3.23
C ASP A 8 13.28 -3.51 -3.68
N SER A 9 13.49 -2.59 -2.74
CA SER A 9 13.98 -1.24 -3.00
C SER A 9 15.37 -1.20 -3.61
N LYS A 10 16.16 -2.26 -3.48
CA LYS A 10 17.46 -2.39 -4.13
C LYS A 10 17.33 -2.60 -5.64
N ASP A 11 16.24 -3.18 -6.10
CA ASP A 11 16.05 -3.55 -7.49
C ASP A 11 15.37 -2.45 -8.30
N LYS A 12 14.30 -1.84 -7.74
CA LYS A 12 13.60 -0.74 -8.41
C LYS A 12 12.74 0.04 -7.43
N LYS A 13 12.32 1.22 -7.87
CA LYS A 13 11.33 2.03 -7.17
C LYS A 13 9.92 1.69 -7.64
N LEU A 14 8.93 1.91 -6.78
CA LEU A 14 7.54 1.83 -7.17
C LEU A 14 7.23 2.90 -8.23
N SER A 15 6.38 2.57 -9.19
CA SER A 15 6.08 3.43 -10.34
C SER A 15 4.59 3.66 -10.51
N ILE A 16 4.17 4.91 -10.46
CA ILE A 16 2.80 5.32 -10.78
C ILE A 16 2.44 4.97 -12.23
N ASN A 17 3.40 5.11 -13.14
CA ASN A 17 3.18 4.78 -14.54
C ASN A 17 2.83 3.31 -14.75
N ASP A 18 3.47 2.41 -14.02
CA ASP A 18 3.15 0.98 -14.08
C ASP A 18 1.73 0.73 -13.59
N ALA A 19 1.32 1.38 -12.52
CA ALA A 19 -0.02 1.27 -11.98
C ALA A 19 -1.06 1.80 -12.95
N GLU A 20 -0.81 2.97 -13.54
CA GLU A 20 -1.70 3.58 -14.52
C GLU A 20 -1.92 2.67 -15.73
N ARG A 21 -0.84 2.13 -16.29
CA ARG A 21 -0.95 1.21 -17.42
C ARG A 21 -1.78 -0.03 -17.10
N PHE A 22 -1.64 -0.55 -15.90
CA PHE A 22 -2.37 -1.76 -15.51
C PHE A 22 -3.86 -1.52 -15.35
N ILE A 23 -4.28 -0.42 -14.71
CA ILE A 23 -5.69 -0.20 -14.39
C ILE A 23 -6.47 0.51 -15.49
N THR A 24 -5.79 1.08 -16.49
CA THR A 24 -6.46 1.84 -17.55
C THR A 24 -7.26 0.92 -18.47
N SER A 25 -8.56 1.20 -18.61
CA SER A 25 -9.47 0.49 -19.50
C SER A 25 -10.63 1.41 -19.86
N VAL A 26 -11.15 1.23 -21.08
CA VAL A 26 -12.31 1.98 -21.54
C VAL A 26 -13.60 1.65 -20.76
N GLU A 27 -13.57 0.56 -20.00
CA GLU A 27 -14.71 0.15 -19.18
C GLU A 27 -14.87 0.97 -17.91
N PHE A 28 -13.79 1.61 -17.44
CA PHE A 28 -13.74 2.29 -16.15
C PHE A 28 -13.67 3.79 -16.32
N GLY A 29 -14.63 4.48 -15.69
CA GLY A 29 -14.72 5.94 -15.74
C GLY A 29 -14.03 6.65 -14.57
N ALA A 30 -13.55 5.91 -13.56
CA ALA A 30 -12.94 6.50 -12.37
C ALA A 30 -11.73 5.71 -11.91
N SER A 31 -10.63 6.40 -11.66
CA SER A 31 -9.40 5.82 -11.13
C SER A 31 -8.93 6.61 -9.92
N ILE A 32 -8.50 5.92 -8.87
CA ILE A 32 -7.94 6.52 -7.66
C ILE A 32 -6.56 5.90 -7.45
N PHE A 33 -5.57 6.76 -7.21
CA PHE A 33 -4.22 6.36 -6.87
C PHE A 33 -3.93 6.79 -5.43
N PHE A 34 -3.72 5.83 -4.56
CA PHE A 34 -3.22 6.07 -3.22
C PHE A 34 -1.75 5.73 -3.16
N THR A 35 -0.95 6.65 -2.65
CA THR A 35 0.48 6.41 -2.40
C THR A 35 0.82 6.72 -0.95
N GLY A 36 1.56 5.81 -0.31
CA GLY A 36 2.20 6.09 0.96
C GLY A 36 3.66 6.44 0.74
N THR A 37 4.14 7.48 1.41
CA THR A 37 5.52 7.95 1.30
C THR A 37 6.17 8.07 2.67
N VAL A 38 7.50 8.03 2.69
CA VAL A 38 8.26 8.14 3.94
C VAL A 38 8.31 9.60 4.36
N ARG A 39 7.75 9.90 5.54
CA ARG A 39 7.73 11.24 6.12
C ARG A 39 8.97 11.50 6.98
N ASN A 40 9.32 12.78 7.13
CA ASN A 40 10.47 13.20 7.93
C ASN A 40 10.16 13.36 9.43
N LEU A 41 8.93 13.13 9.85
CA LEU A 41 8.51 13.32 11.25
C LEU A 41 7.52 12.26 11.67
N ASN A 42 7.74 11.63 12.81
CA ASN A 42 6.79 10.72 13.43
C ASN A 42 6.90 10.82 14.95
N ASN A 43 5.78 11.03 15.65
CA ASN A 43 5.72 11.16 17.11
C ASN A 43 6.76 12.16 17.65
N ASN A 44 6.90 13.32 17.02
CA ASN A 44 7.87 14.37 17.34
C ASN A 44 9.34 13.97 17.17
N LYS A 45 9.62 12.85 16.50
CA LYS A 45 10.97 12.43 16.16
C LYS A 45 11.26 12.70 14.69
N SER A 46 12.46 13.22 14.41
CA SER A 46 12.92 13.45 13.05
C SER A 46 13.41 12.12 12.44
N VAL A 47 12.72 11.66 11.41
CA VAL A 47 13.01 10.43 10.70
C VAL A 47 13.91 10.72 9.51
N VAL A 48 14.90 9.87 9.26
CA VAL A 48 15.80 9.98 8.11
C VAL A 48 15.56 8.89 7.06
N GLY A 49 14.85 7.84 7.43
CA GLY A 49 14.50 6.74 6.51
C GLY A 49 13.75 5.64 7.24
N ILE A 50 13.26 4.70 6.47
CA ILE A 50 12.51 3.54 6.97
C ILE A 50 12.97 2.28 6.25
N THR A 51 13.09 1.18 6.98
CA THR A 51 13.19 -0.16 6.38
C THR A 51 11.86 -0.88 6.56
N TYR A 52 11.32 -1.40 5.46
CA TYR A 52 10.17 -2.29 5.49
C TYR A 52 10.62 -3.73 5.38
N ASP A 53 10.02 -4.60 6.18
CA ASP A 53 10.15 -6.04 6.08
C ASP A 53 8.77 -6.67 6.00
N SER A 54 8.68 -7.86 5.42
CA SER A 54 7.39 -8.51 5.18
C SER A 54 7.54 -10.01 5.05
N HIS A 55 6.47 -10.71 5.39
CA HIS A 55 6.31 -12.11 5.00
C HIS A 55 5.64 -12.12 3.62
N ASP A 56 6.46 -12.14 2.56
CA ASP A 56 6.01 -11.85 1.19
C ASP A 56 4.82 -12.70 0.75
N GLU A 57 4.87 -14.00 0.95
CA GLU A 57 3.77 -14.91 0.53
C GLU A 57 2.45 -14.60 1.25
N LEU A 58 2.51 -14.35 2.54
CA LEU A 58 1.30 -14.02 3.32
C LEU A 58 0.77 -12.64 2.97
N VAL A 59 1.65 -11.69 2.66
CA VAL A 59 1.23 -10.36 2.20
C VAL A 59 0.48 -10.48 0.88
N ILE A 60 1.05 -11.14 -0.11
CA ILE A 60 0.40 -11.34 -1.41
C ILE A 60 -0.94 -12.04 -1.24
N LYS A 61 -0.99 -13.07 -0.42
CA LYS A 61 -2.24 -13.77 -0.13
C LYS A 61 -3.29 -12.84 0.49
N SER A 62 -2.87 -11.99 1.43
CA SER A 62 -3.78 -11.02 2.04
C SER A 62 -4.32 -10.02 1.02
N PHE A 63 -3.49 -9.56 0.09
CA PHE A 63 -3.94 -8.66 -0.97
C PHE A 63 -4.99 -9.32 -1.87
N GLU A 64 -4.76 -10.58 -2.24
CA GLU A 64 -5.72 -11.35 -3.04
C GLU A 64 -7.05 -11.55 -2.31
N GLU A 65 -7.00 -11.86 -1.02
CA GLU A 65 -8.20 -12.03 -0.19
C GLU A 65 -8.99 -10.73 -0.09
N ILE A 66 -8.31 -9.61 0.15
CA ILE A 66 -8.95 -8.29 0.22
C ILE A 66 -9.65 -7.96 -1.10
N TYR A 67 -8.98 -8.22 -2.22
CA TYR A 67 -9.56 -8.02 -3.54
C TYR A 67 -10.85 -8.82 -3.74
N LYS A 68 -10.82 -10.10 -3.39
CA LYS A 68 -11.99 -10.99 -3.53
C LYS A 68 -13.14 -10.60 -2.60
N GLU A 69 -12.82 -10.22 -1.38
CA GLU A 69 -13.82 -9.82 -0.40
C GLU A 69 -14.61 -8.58 -0.82
N ALA A 70 -13.99 -7.69 -1.57
CA ALA A 70 -14.63 -6.49 -2.08
C ALA A 70 -15.86 -6.81 -2.95
N ASP A 71 -15.85 -7.94 -3.65
CA ASP A 71 -16.99 -8.36 -4.47
C ASP A 71 -18.27 -8.45 -3.65
N LYS A 72 -18.18 -9.03 -2.47
CA LYS A 72 -19.34 -9.24 -1.59
C LYS A 72 -19.56 -8.09 -0.63
N LYS A 73 -18.49 -7.66 0.05
CA LYS A 73 -18.61 -6.66 1.11
C LYS A 73 -18.95 -5.27 0.59
N LEU A 74 -18.48 -4.93 -0.60
CA LEU A 74 -18.71 -3.61 -1.21
C LEU A 74 -19.64 -3.66 -2.41
N ASN A 75 -20.01 -4.86 -2.85
CA ASN A 75 -20.79 -5.07 -4.07
C ASN A 75 -20.11 -4.43 -5.30
N ILE A 76 -18.79 -4.62 -5.42
CA ILE A 76 -17.99 -4.11 -6.53
C ILE A 76 -17.30 -5.27 -7.22
N GLN A 77 -17.91 -5.79 -8.29
CA GLN A 77 -17.36 -6.91 -9.05
C GLN A 77 -16.43 -6.47 -10.18
N ASP A 78 -16.86 -5.44 -10.94
CA ASP A 78 -16.07 -4.91 -12.06
C ASP A 78 -15.04 -3.90 -11.55
N LYS A 79 -13.79 -4.31 -11.51
CA LYS A 79 -12.72 -3.45 -11.00
C LYS A 79 -11.36 -3.89 -11.53
N ALA A 80 -10.43 -2.96 -11.59
CA ALA A 80 -9.01 -3.25 -11.71
C ALA A 80 -8.29 -2.72 -10.48
N VAL A 81 -7.39 -3.51 -9.93
CA VAL A 81 -6.64 -3.16 -8.71
C VAL A 81 -5.16 -3.51 -8.91
N PHE A 82 -4.32 -2.54 -8.60
CA PHE A 82 -2.87 -2.67 -8.59
C PHE A 82 -2.38 -2.36 -7.18
N ILE A 83 -1.65 -3.30 -6.57
CA ILE A 83 -1.08 -3.12 -5.24
C ILE A 83 0.39 -3.52 -5.30
N GLU A 84 1.29 -2.57 -5.05
CA GLU A 84 2.71 -2.86 -4.84
C GLU A 84 3.16 -2.24 -3.53
N HIS A 85 3.90 -3.01 -2.75
CA HIS A 85 4.54 -2.54 -1.52
C HIS A 85 6.05 -2.74 -1.61
N ALA A 86 6.80 -1.74 -1.17
CA ALA A 86 8.25 -1.81 -1.13
C ALA A 86 8.74 -2.63 0.07
N LYS A 87 9.87 -3.30 -0.11
CA LYS A 87 10.62 -4.00 0.92
C LYS A 87 12.06 -3.49 0.91
N GLY A 88 12.68 -3.36 2.07
CA GLY A 88 14.03 -2.83 2.21
C GLY A 88 14.03 -1.37 2.62
N TYR A 89 15.18 -0.72 2.51
CA TYR A 89 15.36 0.66 2.95
C TYR A 89 14.78 1.66 1.96
N LEU A 90 14.07 2.65 2.49
CA LEU A 90 13.52 3.77 1.73
C LEU A 90 13.99 5.09 2.34
N ASN A 91 14.38 6.01 1.47
CA ASN A 91 14.70 7.38 1.85
C ASN A 91 13.43 8.22 2.06
N LEU A 92 13.60 9.40 2.67
CA LEU A 92 12.51 10.35 2.80
C LEU A 92 11.88 10.66 1.44
N GLY A 93 10.57 10.71 1.41
CA GLY A 93 9.80 11.04 0.20
C GLY A 93 9.61 9.87 -0.77
N GLU A 94 10.29 8.75 -0.59
CA GLU A 94 10.09 7.60 -1.46
C GLU A 94 8.78 6.89 -1.15
N MET A 95 8.17 6.31 -2.19
CA MET A 95 6.92 5.58 -2.04
C MET A 95 7.15 4.22 -1.39
N SER A 96 6.35 3.91 -0.38
CA SER A 96 6.34 2.60 0.27
C SER A 96 5.24 1.70 -0.28
N ILE A 97 4.15 2.28 -0.74
CA ILE A 97 3.01 1.54 -1.27
C ILE A 97 2.32 2.33 -2.38
N ILE A 98 1.84 1.61 -3.37
CA ILE A 98 0.90 2.12 -4.36
C ILE A 98 -0.32 1.23 -4.34
N ILE A 99 -1.49 1.84 -4.20
CA ILE A 99 -2.78 1.19 -4.41
C ILE A 99 -3.50 1.98 -5.49
N ALA A 100 -3.64 1.40 -6.66
CA ALA A 100 -4.39 2.02 -7.75
C ALA A 100 -5.64 1.19 -8.02
N VAL A 101 -6.77 1.84 -8.12
CA VAL A 101 -8.05 1.18 -8.40
C VAL A 101 -8.75 1.88 -9.56
N ALA A 102 -9.46 1.10 -10.36
CA ALA A 102 -10.34 1.62 -11.39
C ALA A 102 -11.69 0.93 -11.30
N CYS A 103 -12.74 1.74 -11.36
CA CYS A 103 -14.12 1.30 -11.31
C CYS A 103 -14.96 2.10 -12.33
N LYS A 104 -16.20 1.67 -12.56
CA LYS A 104 -17.10 2.39 -13.48
C LYS A 104 -17.36 3.81 -13.01
N HIS A 105 -17.58 4.01 -11.71
CA HIS A 105 -17.96 5.29 -11.12
C HIS A 105 -17.07 5.65 -9.93
N ARG A 106 -16.96 6.97 -9.68
CA ARG A 106 -16.11 7.50 -8.61
C ARG A 106 -16.45 7.00 -7.21
N ASP A 107 -17.74 6.82 -6.92
CA ASP A 107 -18.16 6.36 -5.59
C ASP A 107 -17.55 4.99 -5.27
N GLN A 108 -17.60 4.07 -6.24
CA GLN A 108 -16.99 2.76 -6.11
C GLN A 108 -15.47 2.86 -5.96
N ALA A 109 -14.82 3.71 -6.74
CA ALA A 109 -13.36 3.86 -6.71
C ALA A 109 -12.89 4.39 -5.35
N TYR A 110 -13.54 5.40 -4.80
CA TYR A 110 -13.18 5.91 -3.47
C TYR A 110 -13.39 4.88 -2.37
N VAL A 111 -14.55 4.21 -2.37
CA VAL A 111 -14.88 3.19 -1.37
C VAL A 111 -13.89 2.03 -1.45
N LEU A 112 -13.60 1.55 -2.65
CA LEU A 112 -12.67 0.44 -2.86
C LEU A 112 -11.25 0.80 -2.43
N SER A 113 -10.75 1.96 -2.83
CA SER A 113 -9.42 2.43 -2.44
C SER A 113 -9.28 2.51 -0.93
N ARG A 114 -10.26 3.11 -0.24
CA ARG A 114 -10.26 3.23 1.21
C ARG A 114 -10.31 1.86 1.88
N TYR A 115 -11.17 0.98 1.41
CA TYR A 115 -11.30 -0.37 1.94
C TYR A 115 -9.97 -1.13 1.86
N ILE A 116 -9.31 -1.08 0.72
CA ILE A 116 -8.05 -1.82 0.51
C ILE A 116 -6.97 -1.34 1.48
N ILE A 117 -6.73 -0.04 1.59
CA ILE A 117 -5.68 0.46 2.49
C ILE A 117 -5.99 0.14 3.95
N GLU A 118 -7.24 0.30 4.37
CA GLU A 118 -7.62 0.00 5.75
C GLU A 118 -7.43 -1.48 6.07
N GLU A 119 -7.81 -2.38 5.16
CA GLU A 119 -7.65 -3.82 5.36
C GLU A 119 -6.19 -4.26 5.34
N ILE A 120 -5.37 -3.68 4.47
CA ILE A 120 -3.92 -3.93 4.46
C ILE A 120 -3.31 -3.56 5.81
N LYS A 121 -3.66 -2.39 6.34
CA LYS A 121 -3.16 -1.93 7.64
C LYS A 121 -3.58 -2.83 8.80
N LYS A 122 -4.73 -3.47 8.71
CA LYS A 122 -5.22 -4.36 9.76
C LYS A 122 -4.58 -5.74 9.75
N ARG A 123 -4.25 -6.30 8.59
CA ARG A 123 -3.96 -7.73 8.50
C ARG A 123 -2.80 -8.16 7.63
N SER A 124 -2.24 -7.29 6.82
CA SER A 124 -1.07 -7.68 6.02
C SER A 124 0.19 -7.66 6.88
N PRO A 125 0.97 -8.76 6.91
CA PRO A 125 2.15 -8.87 7.78
C PRO A 125 3.34 -8.12 7.19
N ILE A 126 3.33 -6.80 7.38
CA ILE A 126 4.36 -5.86 6.97
C ILE A 126 4.80 -5.07 8.20
N TRP A 127 6.11 -5.00 8.41
CA TRP A 127 6.71 -4.29 9.54
C TRP A 127 7.59 -3.17 9.04
N LYS A 128 7.74 -2.10 9.84
CA LYS A 128 8.62 -0.98 9.53
C LYS A 128 9.53 -0.64 10.69
N LYS A 129 10.78 -0.33 10.36
CA LYS A 129 11.79 0.17 11.27
C LYS A 129 12.15 1.60 10.89
N GLU A 130 11.98 2.53 11.80
CA GLU A 130 12.34 3.92 11.56
C GLU A 130 13.77 4.20 12.01
N TYR A 131 14.46 5.04 11.25
CA TYR A 131 15.79 5.55 11.58
C TYR A 131 15.68 7.04 11.86
N TYR A 132 16.32 7.49 12.93
CA TYR A 132 16.19 8.86 13.43
C TYR A 132 17.49 9.64 13.29
N THR A 133 17.41 10.97 13.35
CA THR A 133 18.57 11.87 13.22
C THR A 133 19.62 11.69 14.30
N ASP A 134 19.27 11.12 15.46
CA ASP A 134 20.17 10.86 16.57
C ASP A 134 20.92 9.50 16.43
N ASN A 135 20.92 8.91 15.24
CA ASN A 135 21.47 7.59 14.94
C ASN A 135 20.79 6.42 15.67
N GLN A 136 19.65 6.66 16.29
CA GLN A 136 18.83 5.58 16.85
C GLN A 136 17.90 5.02 15.78
N SER A 137 17.42 3.83 16.02
CA SER A 137 16.43 3.18 15.17
C SER A 137 15.48 2.36 16.02
N ASP A 138 14.28 2.16 15.54
CA ASP A 138 13.25 1.41 16.27
C ASP A 138 12.30 0.72 15.32
N TRP A 139 11.99 -0.54 15.62
CA TRP A 139 10.90 -1.24 14.99
C TRP A 139 9.60 -0.71 15.57
N LEU A 140 8.75 -0.15 14.72
CA LEU A 140 7.45 0.33 15.17
C LEU A 140 6.54 -0.86 15.44
N LYS A 141 5.69 -0.71 16.43
CA LYS A 141 4.57 -1.62 16.66
C LYS A 141 3.56 -1.44 15.54
N GLY A 142 3.96 -1.77 14.33
CA GLY A 142 3.06 -1.91 13.21
C GLY A 142 2.32 -3.20 13.38
N ASN A 143 1.33 -3.17 14.22
CA ASN A 143 0.51 -4.33 14.40
C ASN A 143 -0.72 -4.16 13.50
N PRO A 144 -0.96 -5.11 12.58
CA PRO A 144 -2.18 -5.09 11.79
C PRO A 144 -3.46 -5.06 12.64
N ILE A 145 -3.37 -5.50 13.91
CA ILE A 145 -4.52 -5.56 14.82
C ILE A 145 -4.68 -4.27 15.62
N VAL A 146 -3.63 -3.49 15.75
CA VAL A 146 -3.68 -2.24 16.50
C VAL A 146 -3.91 -1.09 15.53
N HIS A 147 -4.97 -0.34 15.77
CA HIS A 147 -5.27 0.85 14.98
C HIS A 147 -4.21 1.92 15.23
N GLU A 148 -3.15 1.90 14.45
CA GLU A 148 -2.31 3.07 14.35
C GLU A 148 -3.02 4.10 13.51
N LYS A 149 -3.33 5.22 14.13
CA LYS A 149 -3.72 6.40 13.39
C LYS A 149 -2.52 6.87 12.58
N ILE A 150 -2.67 6.79 11.31
CA ILE A 150 -1.70 7.33 10.38
C ILE A 150 -1.83 8.84 10.37
#